data_4df3d1f43c8e6e9a50da4ecde4f5b6ec
#
_entry.id   4df3d1f43c8e6e9a50da4ecde4f5b6ec
#
_cell.length_a   1.000
_cell.length_b   1.000
_cell.length_c   1.000
_cell.angle_alpha   90.00
_cell.angle_beta   90.00
_cell.angle_gamma   90.00
#
_symmetry.space_group_name_H-M   'P 1'
#
loop_
_entity.id
_entity.type
_entity.pdbx_description
1 polymer ?
#
loop_
_entity_poly.entity_id
_entity_poly.type
_entity_poly.pdbx_seq_one_letter_code
_entity_poly.pdbx_strand_id
1 'polypeptide(L)'
;MLTTEESYAAIRNTAAVYNRGGEVLRLTGTHRVELLSWLLAKQTEFAEPGTVVESLILGEAGNVEGSALVVLDDEAAVVIADSQAPLLPVALAAIESLGLEGTFAEDAEDLAAVLAVEGPLSWQVAEDVTDEPISEILLNEWRRGTLNGTACMLVRIGTTAEYGYLVITSAAGSSAFDRLVGRAQDIGGGRIDKKVLHRAQAEVNHPVLPSQAQGLNIFEAGIQWMATPNRDDEYRGKAGVQLEAPGRKVVAAVSDNADFPEAGTAVTDEGVTVGQVQTATARAGLDSGFGLLLLDVPYCVPGLTLVAGGRTLSTVARPAVDPQSWTQQIGG
;
A
#
# COMPACT_ATOMS: atom_id res chain seq x y z
N MET A 1 -0.60 21.81 -6.80
CA MET A 1 -0.53 20.37 -7.20
C MET A 1 0.47 20.29 -8.32
N LEU A 2 1.40 19.36 -8.24
CA LEU A 2 2.39 19.12 -9.30
C LEU A 2 1.72 18.49 -10.54
N THR A 3 2.30 18.67 -11.70
CA THR A 3 1.93 17.93 -12.92
C THR A 3 2.22 16.44 -12.74
N THR A 4 1.77 15.60 -13.67
CA THR A 4 2.01 14.15 -13.61
C THR A 4 3.51 13.82 -13.63
N GLU A 5 4.28 14.49 -14.49
CA GLU A 5 5.73 14.34 -14.61
C GLU A 5 6.46 14.81 -13.35
N GLU A 6 6.15 16.03 -12.87
CA GLU A 6 6.71 16.57 -11.63
C GLU A 6 6.35 15.70 -10.42
N SER A 7 5.13 15.12 -10.39
CA SER A 7 4.70 14.22 -9.32
C SER A 7 5.55 12.94 -9.28
N TYR A 8 5.83 12.35 -10.44
CA TYR A 8 6.71 11.18 -10.52
C TYR A 8 8.15 11.54 -10.12
N ALA A 9 8.64 12.67 -10.60
CA ALA A 9 9.96 13.17 -10.22
C ALA A 9 10.05 13.44 -8.69
N ALA A 10 8.99 13.97 -8.07
CA ALA A 10 8.96 14.19 -6.64
C ALA A 10 9.04 12.88 -5.85
N ILE A 11 8.33 11.82 -6.29
CA ILE A 11 8.40 10.49 -5.66
C ILE A 11 9.82 9.91 -5.77
N ARG A 12 10.50 10.07 -6.93
CA ARG A 12 11.79 9.41 -7.19
C ARG A 12 13.01 10.21 -6.77
N ASN A 13 12.91 11.55 -6.64
CA ASN A 13 14.09 12.40 -6.46
C ASN A 13 14.03 13.32 -5.23
N THR A 14 12.83 13.60 -4.68
CA THR A 14 12.68 14.57 -3.57
C THR A 14 11.68 14.05 -2.53
N ALA A 15 10.54 14.72 -2.37
CA ALA A 15 9.46 14.30 -1.47
C ALA A 15 8.08 14.62 -2.06
N ALA A 16 7.26 13.61 -2.16
CA ALA A 16 5.88 13.67 -2.60
C ALA A 16 4.93 13.62 -1.39
N VAL A 17 3.95 14.52 -1.33
CA VAL A 17 2.97 14.59 -0.25
C VAL A 17 1.57 14.33 -0.80
N TYR A 18 0.83 13.45 -0.15
CA TYR A 18 -0.55 13.16 -0.53
C TYR A 18 -1.40 12.77 0.69
N ASN A 19 -2.71 12.96 0.56
CA ASN A 19 -3.65 12.42 1.54
C ASN A 19 -3.89 10.94 1.21
N ARG A 20 -3.40 10.04 2.08
CA ARG A 20 -3.62 8.60 1.90
C ARG A 20 -5.10 8.28 2.04
N GLY A 21 -5.78 8.89 3.02
CA GLY A 21 -7.16 8.57 3.37
C GLY A 21 -7.28 7.17 3.98
N GLY A 22 -8.48 6.65 3.93
CA GLY A 22 -8.85 5.37 4.54
C GLY A 22 -9.77 5.59 5.74
N GLU A 23 -10.48 4.54 6.15
CA GLU A 23 -11.21 4.49 7.41
C GLU A 23 -10.20 4.26 8.53
N VAL A 24 -10.29 5.02 9.61
CA VAL A 24 -9.37 4.87 10.75
C VAL A 24 -10.15 4.40 11.96
N LEU A 25 -9.87 3.18 12.40
CA LEU A 25 -10.51 2.57 13.56
C LEU A 25 -9.55 2.49 14.74
N ARG A 26 -10.09 2.63 15.96
CA ARG A 26 -9.41 2.30 17.19
C ARG A 26 -10.00 1.04 17.76
N LEU A 27 -9.16 0.05 18.03
CA LEU A 27 -9.51 -1.19 18.71
C LEU A 27 -8.88 -1.18 20.09
N THR A 28 -9.70 -1.42 21.13
CA THR A 28 -9.26 -1.45 22.54
C THR A 28 -9.82 -2.66 23.25
N GLY A 29 -9.32 -2.92 24.46
CA GLY A 29 -9.82 -3.98 25.33
C GLY A 29 -9.00 -5.27 25.23
N THR A 30 -9.44 -6.26 26.03
CA THR A 30 -8.64 -7.46 26.33
C THR A 30 -8.41 -8.35 25.12
N HIS A 31 -9.40 -8.48 24.23
CA HIS A 31 -9.34 -9.37 23.06
C HIS A 31 -9.08 -8.61 21.74
N ARG A 32 -8.50 -7.40 21.81
CA ARG A 32 -8.22 -6.60 20.58
C ARG A 32 -7.28 -7.31 19.60
N VAL A 33 -6.32 -8.09 20.10
CA VAL A 33 -5.38 -8.86 19.28
C VAL A 33 -6.09 -10.01 18.58
N GLU A 34 -7.01 -10.68 19.27
CA GLU A 34 -7.86 -11.74 18.71
C GLU A 34 -8.79 -11.19 17.63
N LEU A 35 -9.40 -10.01 17.86
CA LEU A 35 -10.20 -9.32 16.86
C LEU A 35 -9.36 -8.95 15.62
N LEU A 36 -8.15 -8.40 15.79
CA LEU A 36 -7.24 -8.12 14.69
C LEU A 36 -6.89 -9.39 13.91
N SER A 37 -6.57 -10.46 14.61
CA SER A 37 -6.24 -11.75 14.01
C SER A 37 -7.39 -12.30 13.18
N TRP A 38 -8.64 -12.07 13.59
CA TRP A 38 -9.81 -12.49 12.81
C TRP A 38 -10.08 -11.57 11.62
N LEU A 39 -9.93 -10.24 11.76
CA LEU A 39 -10.22 -9.26 10.71
C LEU A 39 -9.24 -9.32 9.54
N LEU A 40 -8.00 -9.69 9.80
CA LEU A 40 -6.87 -9.50 8.88
C LEU A 40 -6.29 -10.84 8.41
N ALA A 41 -5.87 -10.88 7.14
CA ALA A 41 -5.28 -12.08 6.56
C ALA A 41 -3.86 -12.37 7.07
N LYS A 42 -3.14 -11.37 7.59
CA LYS A 42 -1.80 -11.52 8.17
C LYS A 42 -1.89 -11.77 9.67
N GLN A 43 -1.05 -12.65 10.16
CA GLN A 43 -0.91 -12.92 11.59
C GLN A 43 -0.35 -11.70 12.31
N THR A 44 -1.04 -11.24 13.36
CA THR A 44 -0.67 -10.03 14.13
C THR A 44 -0.36 -10.31 15.60
N GLU A 45 -0.62 -11.53 16.09
CA GLU A 45 -0.48 -11.88 17.50
C GLU A 45 0.93 -11.80 18.06
N PHE A 46 1.95 -11.89 17.18
CA PHE A 46 3.36 -11.79 17.56
C PHE A 46 3.97 -10.41 17.28
N ALA A 47 3.14 -9.46 16.81
CA ALA A 47 3.63 -8.12 16.57
C ALA A 47 3.69 -7.33 17.89
N GLU A 48 4.81 -6.66 18.12
CA GLU A 48 5.08 -5.93 19.36
C GLU A 48 4.48 -4.51 19.31
N PRO A 49 4.11 -3.93 20.47
CA PRO A 49 3.80 -2.50 20.56
C PRO A 49 4.95 -1.64 20.00
N GLY A 50 4.61 -0.51 19.38
CA GLY A 50 5.58 0.34 18.68
C GLY A 50 5.82 -0.05 17.23
N THR A 51 5.25 -1.19 16.77
CA THR A 51 5.40 -1.67 15.40
C THR A 51 4.16 -1.45 14.54
N VAL A 52 4.33 -1.67 13.25
CA VAL A 52 3.29 -1.50 12.22
C VAL A 52 3.23 -2.73 11.33
N VAL A 53 2.03 -3.21 11.04
CA VAL A 53 1.79 -4.40 10.21
C VAL A 53 0.90 -4.04 9.03
N GLU A 54 1.33 -4.39 7.81
CA GLU A 54 0.47 -4.36 6.62
C GLU A 54 -0.20 -5.71 6.40
N SER A 55 -1.49 -5.68 6.08
CA SER A 55 -2.29 -6.86 5.84
C SER A 55 -3.31 -6.66 4.73
N LEU A 56 -3.79 -7.76 4.15
CA LEU A 56 -4.99 -7.76 3.32
C LEU A 56 -6.25 -7.84 4.20
N ILE A 57 -7.31 -7.21 3.71
CA ILE A 57 -8.68 -7.41 4.15
C ILE A 57 -9.32 -8.33 3.11
N LEU A 58 -9.75 -9.52 3.53
CA LEU A 58 -10.42 -10.47 2.65
C LEU A 58 -11.94 -10.47 2.90
N GLY A 59 -12.70 -10.70 1.85
CA GLY A 59 -14.11 -11.03 1.95
C GLY A 59 -14.31 -12.48 2.39
N GLU A 60 -15.51 -12.84 2.76
CA GLU A 60 -15.86 -14.21 3.24
C GLU A 60 -15.50 -15.31 2.21
N ALA A 61 -15.55 -14.98 0.92
CA ALA A 61 -15.16 -15.88 -0.17
C ALA A 61 -13.64 -15.93 -0.44
N GLY A 62 -12.80 -15.27 0.38
CA GLY A 62 -11.35 -15.20 0.21
C GLY A 62 -10.89 -14.19 -0.85
N ASN A 63 -11.80 -13.45 -1.47
CA ASN A 63 -11.46 -12.37 -2.40
C ASN A 63 -10.86 -11.17 -1.65
N VAL A 64 -9.97 -10.45 -2.32
CA VAL A 64 -9.34 -9.23 -1.76
C VAL A 64 -10.36 -8.07 -1.80
N GLU A 65 -10.74 -7.56 -0.64
CA GLU A 65 -11.61 -6.39 -0.49
C GLU A 65 -10.83 -5.10 -0.25
N GLY A 66 -9.58 -5.21 0.20
CA GLY A 66 -8.72 -4.08 0.48
C GLY A 66 -7.45 -4.45 1.22
N SER A 67 -6.83 -3.44 1.82
CA SER A 67 -5.68 -3.58 2.71
C SER A 67 -5.86 -2.77 3.98
N ALA A 68 -5.17 -3.16 5.03
CA ALA A 68 -5.07 -2.42 6.28
C ALA A 68 -3.62 -2.22 6.68
N LEU A 69 -3.37 -1.06 7.27
CA LEU A 69 -2.17 -0.79 8.05
C LEU A 69 -2.59 -0.75 9.52
N VAL A 70 -1.92 -1.55 10.34
CA VAL A 70 -2.18 -1.62 11.78
C VAL A 70 -1.02 -1.02 12.53
N VAL A 71 -1.27 0.02 13.30
CA VAL A 71 -0.31 0.64 14.23
C VAL A 71 -0.60 0.10 15.62
N LEU A 72 0.36 -0.61 16.21
CA LEU A 72 0.19 -1.25 17.50
C LEU A 72 0.74 -0.38 18.64
N ASP A 73 -0.09 -0.15 19.65
CA ASP A 73 0.26 0.49 20.92
C ASP A 73 -0.01 -0.49 22.07
N ASP A 74 0.50 -0.20 23.28
CA ASP A 74 0.32 -1.05 24.47
C ASP A 74 -1.15 -1.31 24.81
N GLU A 75 -2.00 -0.29 24.67
CA GLU A 75 -3.42 -0.36 25.09
C GLU A 75 -4.40 -0.41 23.92
N ALA A 76 -3.96 -0.07 22.70
CA ALA A 76 -4.82 0.05 21.54
C ALA A 76 -4.14 -0.45 20.26
N ALA A 77 -4.95 -0.68 19.24
CA ALA A 77 -4.49 -0.80 17.86
C ALA A 77 -5.24 0.22 17.00
N VAL A 78 -4.52 0.96 16.18
CA VAL A 78 -5.10 1.86 15.17
C VAL A 78 -5.04 1.17 13.82
N VAL A 79 -6.20 0.92 13.23
CA VAL A 79 -6.34 0.25 11.93
C VAL A 79 -6.71 1.30 10.88
N ILE A 80 -5.87 1.45 9.88
CA ILE A 80 -6.13 2.33 8.72
C ILE A 80 -6.52 1.42 7.56
N ALA A 81 -7.82 1.31 7.31
CA ALA A 81 -8.37 0.45 6.28
C ALA A 81 -8.60 1.21 4.97
N ASP A 82 -8.09 0.66 3.87
CA ASP A 82 -8.41 1.07 2.50
C ASP A 82 -9.14 -0.09 1.83
N SER A 83 -10.47 -0.10 1.99
CA SER A 83 -11.34 -1.20 1.58
C SER A 83 -12.58 -0.70 0.83
N GLN A 84 -13.18 -1.60 0.03
CA GLN A 84 -14.38 -1.30 -0.75
C GLN A 84 -15.61 -1.05 0.11
N ALA A 85 -15.66 -1.69 1.30
CA ALA A 85 -16.71 -1.51 2.29
C ALA A 85 -16.12 -1.10 3.64
N PRO A 86 -16.86 -0.34 4.47
CA PRO A 86 -16.41 0.02 5.81
C PRO A 86 -16.09 -1.22 6.66
N LEU A 87 -14.97 -1.16 7.38
CA LEU A 87 -14.49 -2.25 8.23
C LEU A 87 -15.15 -2.23 9.63
N LEU A 88 -15.57 -1.07 10.13
CA LEU A 88 -16.18 -0.95 11.44
C LEU A 88 -17.40 -1.88 11.65
N PRO A 89 -18.39 -1.95 10.74
CA PRO A 89 -19.52 -2.87 10.88
C PRO A 89 -19.07 -4.35 10.96
N VAL A 90 -18.01 -4.71 10.22
CA VAL A 90 -17.44 -6.06 10.22
C VAL A 90 -16.77 -6.36 11.56
N ALA A 91 -16.04 -5.40 12.13
CA ALA A 91 -15.40 -5.51 13.43
C ALA A 91 -16.44 -5.67 14.56
N LEU A 92 -17.51 -4.88 14.54
CA LEU A 92 -18.61 -4.97 15.53
C LEU A 92 -19.32 -6.32 15.46
N ALA A 93 -19.63 -6.82 14.26
CA ALA A 93 -20.23 -8.12 14.07
C ALA A 93 -19.30 -9.27 14.53
N ALA A 94 -17.98 -9.12 14.34
CA ALA A 94 -16.99 -10.09 14.82
C ALA A 94 -16.92 -10.12 16.35
N ILE A 95 -16.93 -8.96 17.02
CA ILE A 95 -16.97 -8.88 18.49
C ILE A 95 -18.16 -9.65 19.04
N GLU A 96 -19.35 -9.46 18.45
CA GLU A 96 -20.57 -10.16 18.88
C GLU A 96 -20.49 -11.66 18.60
N SER A 97 -20.16 -12.06 17.39
CA SER A 97 -20.19 -13.47 16.95
C SER A 97 -19.11 -14.34 17.61
N LEU A 98 -17.96 -13.77 17.94
CA LEU A 98 -16.85 -14.44 18.61
C LEU A 98 -16.93 -14.35 20.15
N GLY A 99 -17.87 -13.56 20.69
CA GLY A 99 -18.03 -13.37 22.14
C GLY A 99 -16.85 -12.63 22.78
N LEU A 100 -16.25 -11.66 22.10
CA LEU A 100 -15.08 -10.92 22.59
C LEU A 100 -15.48 -9.83 23.60
N GLU A 101 -15.95 -10.26 24.77
CA GLU A 101 -16.41 -9.36 25.83
C GLU A 101 -15.30 -8.39 26.29
N GLY A 102 -15.65 -7.13 26.50
CA GLY A 102 -14.69 -6.09 26.91
C GLY A 102 -13.74 -5.63 25.81
N THR A 103 -14.06 -5.93 24.55
CA THR A 103 -13.36 -5.42 23.36
C THR A 103 -14.23 -4.42 22.62
N PHE A 104 -13.63 -3.36 22.12
CA PHE A 104 -14.32 -2.26 21.48
C PHE A 104 -13.66 -1.90 20.15
N ALA A 105 -14.50 -1.56 19.17
CA ALA A 105 -14.08 -0.98 17.89
C ALA A 105 -14.88 0.29 17.65
N GLU A 106 -14.21 1.37 17.30
CA GLU A 106 -14.82 2.68 17.05
C GLU A 106 -14.05 3.46 15.98
N ASP A 107 -14.71 4.45 15.36
CA ASP A 107 -14.02 5.42 14.51
C ASP A 107 -13.05 6.26 15.35
N ALA A 108 -11.80 6.36 14.93
CA ALA A 108 -10.79 7.18 15.59
C ALA A 108 -10.85 8.62 15.07
N GLU A 109 -11.86 9.39 15.51
CA GLU A 109 -12.09 10.78 15.04
C GLU A 109 -10.90 11.72 15.27
N ASP A 110 -10.13 11.49 16.33
CA ASP A 110 -8.90 12.22 16.67
C ASP A 110 -7.69 11.81 15.79
N LEU A 111 -7.83 10.81 14.94
CA LEU A 111 -6.82 10.29 13.99
C LEU A 111 -7.35 10.20 12.56
N ALA A 112 -8.42 10.90 12.23
CA ALA A 112 -9.14 10.75 10.96
C ALA A 112 -8.38 11.24 9.71
N ALA A 113 -7.27 11.95 9.86
CA ALA A 113 -6.42 12.40 8.76
C ALA A 113 -5.16 11.56 8.66
N VAL A 114 -4.97 10.86 7.54
CA VAL A 114 -3.80 10.04 7.23
C VAL A 114 -3.05 10.67 6.07
N LEU A 115 -1.93 11.32 6.38
CA LEU A 115 -1.11 12.09 5.45
C LEU A 115 0.16 11.30 5.15
N ALA A 116 0.55 11.20 3.89
CA ALA A 116 1.74 10.46 3.47
C ALA A 116 2.78 11.39 2.86
N VAL A 117 4.04 11.09 3.15
CA VAL A 117 5.22 11.73 2.56
C VAL A 117 6.14 10.61 2.07
N GLU A 118 6.41 10.53 0.77
CA GLU A 118 7.27 9.50 0.19
C GLU A 118 8.29 10.11 -0.78
N GLY A 119 9.47 9.53 -0.82
CA GLY A 119 10.58 9.94 -1.67
C GLY A 119 11.91 9.91 -0.93
N PRO A 120 13.05 10.00 -1.64
CA PRO A 120 14.38 9.86 -1.02
C PRO A 120 14.70 10.94 0.01
N LEU A 121 14.06 12.12 -0.07
CA LEU A 121 14.22 13.22 0.89
C LEU A 121 13.01 13.38 1.82
N SER A 122 12.06 12.43 1.85
CA SER A 122 10.85 12.51 2.69
C SER A 122 11.17 12.61 4.19
N TRP A 123 12.31 12.11 4.64
CA TRP A 123 12.79 12.21 6.01
C TRP A 123 12.98 13.67 6.45
N GLN A 124 13.40 14.59 5.55
CA GLN A 124 13.54 16.02 5.86
C GLN A 124 12.19 16.71 6.13
N VAL A 125 11.11 16.17 5.58
CA VAL A 125 9.75 16.65 5.86
C VAL A 125 9.22 16.03 7.16
N ALA A 126 9.51 14.76 7.40
CA ALA A 126 9.07 14.04 8.59
C ALA A 126 9.82 14.47 9.87
N GLU A 127 11.05 14.98 9.76
CA GLU A 127 11.86 15.47 10.87
C GLU A 127 11.17 16.57 11.68
N ASP A 128 10.35 17.41 11.03
CA ASP A 128 9.57 18.45 11.71
C ASP A 128 8.41 17.91 12.60
N VAL A 129 8.14 16.60 12.56
CA VAL A 129 6.97 15.98 13.22
C VAL A 129 7.33 15.35 14.56
N THR A 130 8.59 15.04 14.79
CA THR A 130 9.06 14.36 16.01
C THR A 130 10.25 15.09 16.61
N ASP A 131 10.39 15.01 17.93
CA ASP A 131 11.58 15.49 18.65
C ASP A 131 12.72 14.44 18.70
N GLU A 132 12.42 13.19 18.31
CA GLU A 132 13.41 12.11 18.23
C GLU A 132 14.19 12.20 16.90
N PRO A 133 15.47 11.76 16.86
CA PRO A 133 16.20 11.70 15.60
C PRO A 133 15.49 10.80 14.60
N ILE A 134 15.12 11.34 13.44
CA ILE A 134 14.35 10.61 12.41
C ILE A 134 15.08 9.35 11.92
N SER A 135 16.42 9.31 12.00
CA SER A 135 17.27 8.17 11.65
C SER A 135 17.13 6.98 12.61
N GLU A 136 16.65 7.21 13.83
CA GLU A 136 16.48 6.16 14.86
C GLU A 136 15.12 5.44 14.75
N ILE A 137 14.18 5.97 13.99
CA ILE A 137 12.91 5.30 13.74
C ILE A 137 13.16 4.21 12.69
N LEU A 138 12.98 2.95 13.02
CA LEU A 138 13.18 1.84 12.09
C LEU A 138 11.98 1.67 11.14
N LEU A 139 12.19 0.99 10.02
CA LEU A 139 11.12 0.64 9.10
C LEU A 139 10.03 -0.18 9.83
N ASN A 140 8.78 0.16 9.60
CA ASN A 140 7.61 -0.40 10.29
C ASN A 140 7.56 -0.11 11.80
N GLU A 141 8.15 0.99 12.23
CA GLU A 141 7.94 1.54 13.57
C GLU A 141 7.18 2.85 13.52
N TRP A 142 6.62 3.22 14.67
CA TRP A 142 5.95 4.50 14.85
C TRP A 142 6.41 5.21 16.13
N ARG A 143 6.24 6.53 16.14
CA ARG A 143 6.53 7.39 17.29
C ARG A 143 5.41 8.39 17.48
N ARG A 144 5.26 8.85 18.72
CA ARG A 144 4.40 10.00 19.02
C ARG A 144 5.09 11.26 18.51
N GLY A 145 4.30 12.14 17.89
CA GLY A 145 4.80 13.40 17.35
C GLY A 145 3.84 14.54 17.55
N THR A 146 4.26 15.70 17.08
CA THR A 146 3.45 16.93 17.11
C THR A 146 3.63 17.68 15.82
N LEU A 147 2.54 18.02 15.16
CA LEU A 147 2.56 18.85 13.96
C LEU A 147 1.66 20.07 14.14
N ASN A 148 2.23 21.27 14.05
CA ASN A 148 1.53 22.53 14.33
C ASN A 148 0.83 22.57 15.71
N GLY A 149 1.43 21.97 16.74
CA GLY A 149 0.86 21.90 18.09
C GLY A 149 -0.24 20.85 18.26
N THR A 150 -0.56 20.07 17.22
CA THR A 150 -1.52 18.96 17.28
C THR A 150 -0.77 17.64 17.41
N ALA A 151 -1.18 16.81 18.38
CA ALA A 151 -0.62 15.48 18.56
C ALA A 151 -0.90 14.61 17.32
N CYS A 152 0.09 13.79 16.95
CA CYS A 152 -0.01 12.88 15.83
C CYS A 152 0.82 11.61 16.08
N MET A 153 0.61 10.62 15.24
CA MET A 153 1.48 9.44 15.13
C MET A 153 2.33 9.59 13.87
N LEU A 154 3.64 9.45 14.01
CA LEU A 154 4.58 9.38 12.89
C LEU A 154 4.95 7.93 12.67
N VAL A 155 4.61 7.38 11.52
CA VAL A 155 4.87 5.99 11.14
C VAL A 155 5.92 5.97 10.04
N ARG A 156 6.99 5.19 10.18
CA ARG A 156 7.96 4.99 9.11
C ARG A 156 7.57 3.80 8.24
N ILE A 157 6.89 4.11 7.14
CA ILE A 157 6.45 3.14 6.13
C ILE A 157 6.25 3.86 4.79
N GLY A 158 6.60 3.20 3.68
CA GLY A 158 6.42 3.72 2.33
C GLY A 158 5.93 2.64 1.37
N THR A 159 5.38 3.07 0.25
CA THR A 159 4.77 2.19 -0.76
C THR A 159 5.50 2.21 -2.10
N THR A 160 6.51 3.07 -2.25
CA THR A 160 7.23 3.33 -3.50
C THR A 160 8.66 2.79 -3.52
N ALA A 161 9.06 2.05 -2.48
CA ALA A 161 10.42 1.61 -2.17
C ALA A 161 11.42 2.76 -1.89
N GLU A 162 10.96 4.01 -1.95
CA GLU A 162 11.68 5.14 -1.38
C GLU A 162 11.38 5.26 0.11
N TYR A 163 12.08 6.12 0.83
CA TYR A 163 11.70 6.45 2.21
C TYR A 163 10.27 6.95 2.25
N GLY A 164 9.54 6.56 3.27
CA GLY A 164 8.14 6.93 3.43
C GLY A 164 7.76 7.09 4.89
N TYR A 165 6.86 8.04 5.13
CA TYR A 165 6.31 8.35 6.44
C TYR A 165 4.82 8.63 6.33
N LEU A 166 4.06 8.17 7.32
CA LEU A 166 2.68 8.58 7.52
C LEU A 166 2.59 9.47 8.76
N VAL A 167 1.85 10.55 8.65
CA VAL A 167 1.43 11.40 9.76
C VAL A 167 -0.06 11.20 9.95
N ILE A 168 -0.44 10.60 11.08
CA ILE A 168 -1.83 10.28 11.42
C ILE A 168 -2.26 11.24 12.51
N THR A 169 -3.29 12.06 12.25
CA THR A 169 -3.70 13.15 13.12
C THR A 169 -5.21 13.41 13.02
N SER A 170 -5.73 14.40 13.74
CA SER A 170 -7.16 14.73 13.69
C SER A 170 -7.60 15.33 12.35
N ALA A 171 -8.91 15.26 12.04
CA ALA A 171 -9.50 15.84 10.83
C ALA A 171 -9.31 17.36 10.67
N ALA A 172 -8.97 18.08 11.75
CA ALA A 172 -8.55 19.49 11.69
C ALA A 172 -7.21 19.70 10.96
N GLY A 173 -6.65 18.63 10.41
CA GLY A 173 -5.35 18.54 9.75
C GLY A 173 -5.21 19.19 8.37
N SER A 174 -6.13 20.08 7.92
CA SER A 174 -5.85 20.87 6.69
C SER A 174 -4.57 21.68 6.84
N SER A 175 -4.33 22.29 8.01
CA SER A 175 -3.10 23.01 8.31
C SER A 175 -1.88 22.08 8.43
N ALA A 176 -2.06 20.83 8.88
CA ALA A 176 -1.02 19.82 8.94
C ALA A 176 -0.61 19.41 7.52
N PHE A 177 -1.58 19.15 6.64
CA PHE A 177 -1.31 18.83 5.24
C PHE A 177 -0.57 19.95 4.51
N ASP A 178 -1.04 21.20 4.67
CA ASP A 178 -0.41 22.37 4.05
C ASP A 178 1.03 22.59 4.56
N ARG A 179 1.29 22.29 5.85
CA ARG A 179 2.65 22.35 6.43
C ARG A 179 3.57 21.31 5.77
N LEU A 180 3.14 20.05 5.66
CA LEU A 180 3.94 19.00 4.99
C LEU A 180 4.18 19.35 3.53
N VAL A 181 3.17 19.86 2.81
CA VAL A 181 3.32 20.30 1.42
C VAL A 181 4.33 21.45 1.32
N GLY A 182 4.25 22.45 2.21
CA GLY A 182 5.20 23.56 2.24
C GLY A 182 6.65 23.07 2.43
N ARG A 183 6.88 22.19 3.40
CA ARG A 183 8.21 21.61 3.64
C ARG A 183 8.72 20.80 2.44
N ALA A 184 7.84 20.02 1.80
CA ALA A 184 8.21 19.31 0.58
C ALA A 184 8.59 20.26 -0.57
N GLN A 185 7.87 21.40 -0.71
CA GLN A 185 8.17 22.43 -1.70
C GLN A 185 9.54 23.11 -1.46
N ASP A 186 9.93 23.32 -0.21
CA ASP A 186 11.24 23.90 0.16
C ASP A 186 12.42 23.05 -0.36
N ILE A 187 12.19 21.76 -0.59
CA ILE A 187 13.19 20.79 -1.09
C ILE A 187 12.92 20.32 -2.53
N GLY A 188 12.07 21.05 -3.26
CA GLY A 188 11.76 20.76 -4.66
C GLY A 188 10.72 19.66 -4.91
N GLY A 189 10.01 19.23 -3.85
CA GLY A 189 8.91 18.30 -3.92
C GLY A 189 7.54 18.98 -3.89
N GLY A 190 6.50 18.28 -3.39
CA GLY A 190 5.20 18.88 -3.20
C GLY A 190 4.01 17.92 -3.24
N ARG A 191 2.80 18.47 -3.39
CA ARG A 191 1.56 17.71 -3.44
C ARG A 191 1.38 17.00 -4.79
N ILE A 192 1.13 15.69 -4.75
CA ILE A 192 0.95 14.83 -5.93
C ILE A 192 -0.49 14.33 -6.10
N ASP A 193 -0.79 13.79 -7.31
CA ASP A 193 -2.00 13.00 -7.60
C ASP A 193 -1.70 11.50 -7.34
N LYS A 194 -2.64 10.80 -6.67
CA LYS A 194 -2.55 9.35 -6.40
C LYS A 194 -2.41 8.48 -7.66
N LYS A 195 -2.88 8.95 -8.82
CA LYS A 195 -2.73 8.20 -10.08
C LYS A 195 -1.27 7.92 -10.43
N VAL A 196 -0.38 8.87 -10.11
CA VAL A 196 1.05 8.69 -10.33
C VAL A 196 1.67 7.76 -9.29
N LEU A 197 1.15 7.79 -8.06
CA LEU A 197 1.56 6.88 -7.00
C LEU A 197 1.37 5.41 -7.43
N HIS A 198 0.24 5.08 -8.05
CA HIS A 198 -0.01 3.72 -8.54
C HIS A 198 1.06 3.23 -9.52
N ARG A 199 1.61 4.13 -10.36
CA ARG A 199 2.74 3.79 -11.23
C ARG A 199 3.98 3.44 -10.40
N ALA A 200 4.35 4.28 -9.46
CA ALA A 200 5.52 4.06 -8.63
C ALA A 200 5.40 2.80 -7.75
N GLN A 201 4.20 2.50 -7.24
CA GLN A 201 3.89 1.28 -6.49
C GLN A 201 4.03 0.02 -7.37
N ALA A 202 3.44 0.04 -8.56
CA ALA A 202 3.49 -1.10 -9.48
C ALA A 202 4.93 -1.45 -9.89
N GLU A 203 5.80 -0.45 -10.05
CA GLU A 203 7.22 -0.62 -10.41
C GLU A 203 8.02 -1.37 -9.33
N VAL A 204 7.62 -1.29 -8.06
CA VAL A 204 8.38 -1.85 -6.92
C VAL A 204 7.70 -3.04 -6.23
N ASN A 205 6.66 -3.58 -6.83
CA ASN A 205 5.88 -4.70 -6.29
C ASN A 205 5.03 -4.36 -5.05
N HIS A 206 4.72 -3.06 -4.83
CA HIS A 206 3.68 -2.71 -3.88
C HIS A 206 2.30 -2.87 -4.54
N PRO A 207 1.29 -3.46 -3.87
CA PRO A 207 0.00 -3.72 -4.49
C PRO A 207 -0.74 -2.43 -4.91
N VAL A 208 -1.30 -2.45 -6.11
CA VAL A 208 -2.21 -1.40 -6.61
C VAL A 208 -3.64 -1.92 -6.48
N LEU A 209 -4.19 -1.82 -5.26
CA LEU A 209 -5.53 -2.30 -4.96
C LEU A 209 -6.60 -1.23 -5.29
N PRO A 210 -7.82 -1.67 -5.68
CA PRO A 210 -8.23 -3.07 -5.88
C PRO A 210 -7.87 -3.63 -7.26
N SER A 211 -7.44 -2.81 -8.22
CA SER A 211 -7.32 -3.20 -9.65
C SER A 211 -6.39 -4.40 -9.89
N GLN A 212 -5.26 -4.49 -9.19
CA GLN A 212 -4.33 -5.62 -9.34
C GLN A 212 -4.95 -6.97 -8.95
N ALA A 213 -5.79 -6.97 -7.92
CA ALA A 213 -6.39 -8.19 -7.37
C ALA A 213 -7.82 -8.48 -7.86
N GLN A 214 -8.37 -7.62 -8.72
CA GLN A 214 -9.75 -7.76 -9.19
C GLN A 214 -9.96 -9.09 -9.93
N GLY A 215 -10.85 -9.94 -9.39
CA GLY A 215 -11.16 -11.27 -9.94
C GLY A 215 -10.06 -12.31 -9.78
N LEU A 216 -9.10 -12.06 -8.89
CA LEU A 216 -7.94 -12.92 -8.63
C LEU A 216 -7.89 -13.34 -7.16
N ASN A 217 -7.29 -14.52 -6.91
CA ASN A 217 -6.85 -14.87 -5.58
C ASN A 217 -5.50 -14.20 -5.26
N ILE A 218 -5.07 -14.26 -3.99
CA ILE A 218 -3.86 -13.58 -3.51
C ILE A 218 -2.57 -14.09 -4.16
N PHE A 219 -2.53 -15.35 -4.60
CA PHE A 219 -1.36 -15.97 -5.27
C PHE A 219 -1.30 -15.60 -6.75
N GLU A 220 -2.45 -15.55 -7.45
CA GLU A 220 -2.53 -15.03 -8.81
C GLU A 220 -2.13 -13.56 -8.88
N ALA A 221 -2.61 -12.75 -7.92
CA ALA A 221 -2.29 -11.34 -7.83
C ALA A 221 -0.83 -11.04 -7.39
N GLY A 222 -0.11 -12.04 -6.85
CA GLY A 222 1.27 -11.90 -6.38
C GLY A 222 1.41 -11.09 -5.08
N ILE A 223 0.38 -11.06 -4.25
CA ILE A 223 0.29 -10.25 -3.01
C ILE A 223 0.19 -11.09 -1.74
N GLN A 224 0.44 -12.40 -1.82
CA GLN A 224 0.37 -13.32 -0.68
C GLN A 224 1.32 -12.96 0.47
N TRP A 225 2.34 -12.15 0.23
CA TRP A 225 3.26 -11.67 1.27
C TRP A 225 2.58 -10.73 2.29
N MET A 226 1.42 -10.14 1.94
CA MET A 226 0.57 -9.36 2.86
C MET A 226 -0.39 -10.22 3.69
N ALA A 227 -0.27 -11.54 3.63
CA ALA A 227 -1.09 -12.49 4.37
C ALA A 227 -0.22 -13.57 5.01
N THR A 228 -0.82 -14.33 5.93
CA THR A 228 -0.28 -15.60 6.44
C THR A 228 -1.35 -16.67 6.17
N PRO A 229 -1.49 -17.09 4.89
CA PRO A 229 -2.68 -17.82 4.43
C PRO A 229 -2.84 -19.22 5.04
N ASN A 230 -1.74 -19.84 5.46
CA ASN A 230 -1.68 -21.20 6.01
C ASN A 230 -1.53 -21.25 7.53
N ARG A 231 -1.84 -20.15 8.25
CA ARG A 231 -1.87 -20.16 9.73
C ARG A 231 -2.99 -21.04 10.26
N ASP A 232 -2.84 -21.57 11.47
CA ASP A 232 -3.80 -22.51 12.07
C ASP A 232 -5.10 -21.84 12.53
N ASP A 233 -5.00 -20.63 13.09
CA ASP A 233 -6.14 -19.86 13.58
C ASP A 233 -7.09 -19.41 12.46
N GLU A 234 -8.36 -19.25 12.80
CA GLU A 234 -9.38 -18.79 11.86
C GLU A 234 -9.30 -17.28 11.65
N TYR A 235 -9.52 -16.86 10.39
CA TYR A 235 -9.64 -15.47 10.00
C TYR A 235 -10.68 -15.31 8.89
N ARG A 236 -11.19 -14.12 8.74
CA ARG A 236 -12.20 -13.79 7.73
C ARG A 236 -11.69 -14.15 6.33
N GLY A 237 -12.47 -14.95 5.63
CA GLY A 237 -12.16 -15.37 4.25
C GLY A 237 -11.18 -16.55 4.12
N LYS A 238 -10.63 -17.10 5.21
CA LYS A 238 -9.68 -18.23 5.18
C LYS A 238 -10.16 -19.39 4.32
N ALA A 239 -11.42 -19.80 4.48
CA ALA A 239 -12.00 -20.93 3.76
C ALA A 239 -12.02 -20.75 2.23
N GLY A 240 -12.00 -19.50 1.74
CA GLY A 240 -11.94 -19.16 0.31
C GLY A 240 -10.54 -19.04 -0.26
N VAL A 241 -9.50 -19.05 0.59
CA VAL A 241 -8.11 -18.92 0.15
C VAL A 241 -7.61 -20.25 -0.41
N GLN A 242 -7.31 -20.27 -1.70
CA GLN A 242 -6.73 -21.43 -2.38
C GLN A 242 -5.23 -21.43 -2.18
N LEU A 243 -4.67 -22.51 -1.59
CA LEU A 243 -3.23 -22.65 -1.32
C LEU A 243 -2.47 -23.32 -2.47
N GLU A 244 -3.17 -23.81 -3.49
CA GLU A 244 -2.56 -24.46 -4.64
C GLU A 244 -1.79 -23.47 -5.52
N ALA A 245 -0.77 -23.97 -6.23
CA ALA A 245 -0.01 -23.17 -7.17
C ALA A 245 -0.94 -22.64 -8.28
N PRO A 246 -1.01 -21.34 -8.52
CA PRO A 246 -1.93 -20.78 -9.50
C PRO A 246 -1.51 -21.13 -10.93
N GLY A 247 -2.49 -21.37 -11.80
CA GLY A 247 -2.28 -21.60 -13.24
C GLY A 247 -1.94 -20.33 -14.02
N ARG A 248 -2.06 -19.15 -13.39
CA ARG A 248 -1.76 -17.83 -13.97
C ARG A 248 -1.26 -16.88 -12.88
N LYS A 249 -0.50 -15.86 -13.25
CA LYS A 249 0.04 -14.87 -12.30
C LYS A 249 0.13 -13.48 -12.90
N VAL A 250 0.05 -12.49 -12.03
CA VAL A 250 0.34 -11.10 -12.37
C VAL A 250 1.85 -10.89 -12.52
N VAL A 251 2.25 -10.34 -13.68
CA VAL A 251 3.63 -10.02 -14.05
C VAL A 251 3.69 -8.57 -14.52
N ALA A 252 4.76 -7.85 -14.18
CA ALA A 252 4.96 -6.50 -14.66
C ALA A 252 5.47 -6.50 -16.11
N ALA A 253 5.08 -5.49 -16.88
CA ALA A 253 5.56 -5.28 -18.23
C ALA A 253 5.73 -3.80 -18.56
N VAL A 254 6.67 -3.51 -19.47
CA VAL A 254 6.87 -2.21 -20.09
C VAL A 254 6.44 -2.27 -21.56
N SER A 255 5.89 -1.16 -22.06
CA SER A 255 5.60 -0.96 -23.47
C SER A 255 6.78 -0.24 -24.13
N ASP A 256 7.00 -0.50 -25.42
CA ASP A 256 7.99 0.18 -26.27
C ASP A 256 7.64 1.65 -26.56
N ASN A 257 6.49 2.12 -26.13
CA ASN A 257 6.06 3.51 -26.20
C ASN A 257 5.34 3.95 -24.90
N ALA A 258 5.08 5.26 -24.78
CA ALA A 258 4.54 5.86 -23.55
C ALA A 258 3.15 5.37 -23.14
N ASP A 259 2.37 4.81 -24.07
CA ASP A 259 1.04 4.30 -23.76
C ASP A 259 1.08 2.80 -23.48
N PHE A 260 0.34 2.36 -22.50
CA PHE A 260 0.13 0.94 -22.18
C PHE A 260 -1.29 0.52 -22.62
N PRO A 261 -1.50 -0.71 -23.11
CA PRO A 261 -2.82 -1.18 -23.48
C PRO A 261 -3.79 -1.20 -22.28
N GLU A 262 -5.08 -0.96 -22.56
CA GLU A 262 -6.11 -0.93 -21.50
C GLU A 262 -6.33 -2.30 -20.85
N ALA A 263 -6.80 -2.30 -19.60
CA ALA A 263 -7.18 -3.51 -18.87
C ALA A 263 -8.20 -4.35 -19.67
N GLY A 264 -8.03 -5.68 -19.64
CA GLY A 264 -8.83 -6.64 -20.41
C GLY A 264 -8.33 -6.87 -21.85
N THR A 265 -7.36 -6.09 -22.35
CA THR A 265 -6.77 -6.36 -23.68
C THR A 265 -6.04 -7.69 -23.66
N ALA A 266 -6.36 -8.56 -24.65
CA ALA A 266 -5.69 -9.87 -24.79
C ALA A 266 -4.18 -9.69 -25.04
N VAL A 267 -3.38 -10.50 -24.36
CA VAL A 267 -1.92 -10.62 -24.54
C VAL A 267 -1.63 -11.87 -25.35
N THR A 268 -0.82 -11.74 -26.39
CA THR A 268 -0.51 -12.85 -27.31
C THR A 268 1.00 -13.05 -27.43
N ASP A 269 1.39 -14.33 -27.65
CA ASP A 269 2.69 -14.75 -28.09
C ASP A 269 2.53 -15.49 -29.43
N GLU A 270 3.21 -15.03 -30.49
CA GLU A 270 3.07 -15.55 -31.86
C GLU A 270 1.61 -15.74 -32.32
N GLY A 271 0.70 -14.87 -31.89
CA GLY A 271 -0.73 -14.90 -32.22
C GLY A 271 -1.59 -15.83 -31.34
N VAL A 272 -0.99 -16.54 -30.39
CA VAL A 272 -1.70 -17.36 -29.39
C VAL A 272 -1.97 -16.50 -28.15
N THR A 273 -3.21 -16.48 -27.66
CA THR A 273 -3.55 -15.76 -26.41
C THR A 273 -2.93 -16.49 -25.22
N VAL A 274 -2.12 -15.77 -24.44
CA VAL A 274 -1.39 -16.27 -23.25
C VAL A 274 -1.78 -15.53 -21.98
N GLY A 275 -2.75 -14.62 -22.05
CA GLY A 275 -3.26 -13.87 -20.92
C GLY A 275 -3.95 -12.56 -21.32
N GLN A 276 -4.00 -11.63 -20.39
CA GLN A 276 -4.60 -10.31 -20.60
C GLN A 276 -3.89 -9.22 -19.79
N VAL A 277 -4.12 -7.97 -20.17
CA VAL A 277 -3.73 -6.81 -19.37
C VAL A 277 -4.60 -6.75 -18.11
N GLN A 278 -4.00 -6.79 -16.94
CA GLN A 278 -4.70 -6.68 -15.66
C GLN A 278 -4.87 -5.21 -15.24
N THR A 279 -3.80 -4.42 -15.36
CA THR A 279 -3.83 -2.99 -14.96
C THR A 279 -2.85 -2.19 -15.82
N ALA A 280 -3.31 -1.07 -16.36
CA ALA A 280 -2.46 -0.04 -16.94
C ALA A 280 -2.22 1.06 -15.91
N THR A 281 -0.99 1.59 -15.86
CA THR A 281 -0.64 2.71 -14.96
C THR A 281 -0.57 4.03 -15.72
N ALA A 282 -0.54 5.15 -14.98
CA ALA A 282 -0.37 6.47 -15.57
C ALA A 282 0.97 6.60 -16.32
N ARG A 283 1.01 7.39 -17.37
CA ARG A 283 2.17 7.63 -18.22
C ARG A 283 3.36 8.27 -17.49
N ALA A 284 3.13 9.09 -16.47
CA ALA A 284 4.13 9.73 -15.61
C ALA A 284 5.23 10.54 -16.35
N GLY A 285 4.97 11.03 -17.58
CA GLY A 285 5.96 11.77 -18.38
C GLY A 285 7.10 10.92 -18.96
N LEU A 286 7.04 9.59 -18.78
CA LEU A 286 8.06 8.65 -19.27
C LEU A 286 7.80 8.23 -20.72
N ASP A 287 8.88 7.84 -21.43
CA ASP A 287 8.80 7.36 -22.82
C ASP A 287 8.23 5.95 -22.94
N SER A 288 8.25 5.17 -21.84
CA SER A 288 7.71 3.81 -21.79
C SER A 288 6.47 3.72 -20.92
N GLY A 289 5.42 3.07 -21.43
CA GLY A 289 4.26 2.68 -20.66
C GLY A 289 4.60 1.54 -19.70
N PHE A 290 3.86 1.42 -18.59
CA PHE A 290 4.02 0.37 -17.61
C PHE A 290 2.66 -0.18 -17.20
N GLY A 291 2.59 -1.47 -16.93
CA GLY A 291 1.38 -2.11 -16.45
C GLY A 291 1.64 -3.50 -15.91
N LEU A 292 0.56 -4.12 -15.49
CA LEU A 292 0.53 -5.47 -14.98
C LEU A 292 -0.26 -6.36 -15.92
N LEU A 293 0.30 -7.49 -16.28
CA LEU A 293 -0.31 -8.53 -17.12
C LEU A 293 -0.70 -9.71 -16.24
N LEU A 294 -1.87 -10.30 -16.45
CA LEU A 294 -2.23 -11.60 -15.93
C LEU A 294 -1.91 -12.63 -17.01
N LEU A 295 -0.87 -13.42 -16.80
CA LEU A 295 -0.38 -14.40 -17.77
C LEU A 295 -0.58 -15.83 -17.29
N ASP A 296 -0.86 -16.73 -18.21
CA ASP A 296 -0.92 -18.17 -17.96
C ASP A 296 0.50 -18.74 -17.76
N VAL A 297 0.63 -19.79 -16.95
CA VAL A 297 1.86 -20.57 -16.84
C VAL A 297 2.08 -21.32 -18.17
N PRO A 298 3.30 -21.28 -18.78
CA PRO A 298 4.59 -20.86 -18.21
C PRO A 298 5.02 -19.42 -18.50
N TYR A 299 4.16 -18.56 -19.01
CA TYR A 299 4.50 -17.18 -19.43
C TYR A 299 4.69 -16.20 -18.26
N CYS A 300 4.56 -16.65 -17.02
CA CYS A 300 4.65 -15.80 -15.81
C CYS A 300 6.11 -15.50 -15.41
N VAL A 301 6.97 -15.13 -16.34
CA VAL A 301 8.40 -14.88 -16.12
C VAL A 301 8.83 -13.56 -16.77
N PRO A 302 9.85 -12.86 -16.24
CA PRO A 302 10.42 -11.69 -16.88
C PRO A 302 11.25 -12.07 -18.13
N GLY A 303 11.40 -11.10 -19.06
CA GLY A 303 12.25 -11.24 -20.26
C GLY A 303 11.51 -11.74 -21.49
N LEU A 304 10.19 -11.88 -21.45
CA LEU A 304 9.40 -12.25 -22.63
C LEU A 304 9.02 -11.00 -23.44
N THR A 305 8.95 -11.16 -24.75
CA THR A 305 8.39 -10.17 -25.68
C THR A 305 7.04 -10.65 -26.14
N LEU A 306 5.98 -9.92 -25.78
CA LEU A 306 4.58 -10.25 -26.04
C LEU A 306 3.89 -9.12 -26.80
N VAL A 307 2.69 -9.34 -27.30
CA VAL A 307 1.91 -8.33 -28.02
C VAL A 307 0.53 -8.16 -27.36
N ALA A 308 0.11 -6.91 -27.15
CA ALA A 308 -1.24 -6.59 -26.73
C ALA A 308 -1.72 -5.27 -27.40
N GLY A 309 -2.92 -5.28 -27.98
CA GLY A 309 -3.48 -4.10 -28.64
C GLY A 309 -2.59 -3.52 -29.77
N GLY A 310 -1.81 -4.38 -30.46
CA GLY A 310 -0.87 -3.98 -31.51
C GLY A 310 0.42 -3.34 -30.99
N ARG A 311 0.73 -3.43 -29.71
CA ARG A 311 1.95 -2.89 -29.06
C ARG A 311 2.84 -4.02 -28.57
N THR A 312 4.14 -3.82 -28.65
CA THR A 312 5.15 -4.71 -28.09
C THR A 312 5.28 -4.47 -26.59
N LEU A 313 5.19 -5.51 -25.81
CA LEU A 313 5.35 -5.49 -24.36
C LEU A 313 6.52 -6.38 -23.97
N SER A 314 7.37 -5.90 -23.08
CA SER A 314 8.45 -6.71 -22.48
C SER A 314 8.13 -6.97 -21.02
N THR A 315 8.03 -8.24 -20.60
CA THR A 315 7.86 -8.59 -19.21
C THR A 315 9.13 -8.29 -18.42
N VAL A 316 8.98 -7.71 -17.23
CA VAL A 316 10.10 -7.26 -16.38
C VAL A 316 9.99 -7.79 -14.96
N ALA A 317 11.16 -7.97 -14.31
CA ALA A 317 11.19 -8.22 -12.87
C ALA A 317 10.81 -6.95 -12.09
N ARG A 318 10.38 -7.10 -10.84
CA ARG A 318 10.20 -5.99 -9.90
C ARG A 318 11.18 -6.12 -8.74
N PRO A 319 11.78 -5.02 -8.25
CA PRO A 319 11.57 -3.67 -8.72
C PRO A 319 12.09 -3.44 -10.14
N ALA A 320 11.37 -2.62 -10.92
CA ALA A 320 11.73 -2.23 -12.29
C ALA A 320 12.48 -0.88 -12.33
N VAL A 321 12.75 -0.31 -11.16
CA VAL A 321 13.51 0.93 -10.93
C VAL A 321 14.49 0.71 -9.79
N ASP A 322 15.56 1.47 -9.76
CA ASP A 322 16.52 1.50 -8.64
C ASP A 322 16.15 2.66 -7.70
N PRO A 323 15.55 2.39 -6.52
CA PRO A 323 15.18 3.44 -5.58
C PRO A 323 16.42 4.16 -5.05
N GLN A 324 16.40 5.50 -5.02
CA GLN A 324 17.53 6.30 -4.51
C GLN A 324 17.76 6.09 -3.01
N SER A 325 16.70 5.84 -2.26
CA SER A 325 16.74 5.56 -0.82
C SER A 325 17.58 4.34 -0.44
N TRP A 326 17.89 3.44 -1.40
CA TRP A 326 18.73 2.27 -1.10
C TRP A 326 20.22 2.63 -0.93
N THR A 327 20.64 3.75 -1.45
CA THR A 327 22.03 4.22 -1.42
C THR A 327 22.22 5.51 -0.61
N GLN A 328 21.15 6.14 -0.17
CA GLN A 328 21.17 7.37 0.62
C GLN A 328 20.94 7.06 2.11
N GLN A 329 21.61 7.78 2.98
CA GLN A 329 21.40 7.69 4.43
C GLN A 329 20.43 8.78 4.89
N ILE A 330 19.58 8.44 5.87
CA ILE A 330 18.74 9.42 6.56
C ILE A 330 19.62 10.29 7.43
N GLY A 331 19.49 11.61 7.33
CA GLY A 331 20.28 12.58 8.13
C GLY A 331 21.70 12.80 7.62
N GLY A 332 22.03 12.35 6.40
CA GLY A 332 23.34 12.51 5.75
C GLY A 332 23.46 13.78 4.92
#